data_420b2ef0f58b35f962d1f608eeb2b951
#
_entry.id   420b2ef0f58b35f962d1f608eeb2b951
#
_cell.length_a   1.000
_cell.length_b   1.000
_cell.length_c   1.000
_cell.angle_alpha   90.00
_cell.angle_beta   90.00
_cell.angle_gamma   90.00
#
_symmetry.space_group_name_H-M   'P 1'
#
loop_
_entity.id
_entity.type
_entity.pdbx_description
1 polymer ?
#
loop_
_entity_poly.entity_id
_entity_poly.type
_entity_poly.pdbx_seq_one_letter_code
_entity_poly.pdbx_strand_id
1 'polypeptide(L)'
;GDHLGCHLWFAAGVPSPEQAPTPEAKHLAEQAQLQADRNRAYYAKNRELHRSVVLRLTEQIRNCILVHQQPHARVARSGSLDPVRVWRAPVLDDARVFRCAEEENQPAFTVDLLLDASASRLHCQEVIAAQGVILAESLTACGIPVRVSCFSSLRGYTVLRVLKGFSDKNLQNIHQYFASGWNRDGLALRAEGDLLDFAPGPAPRHLLILLTDASPNDSRRVPPSSENPLGHDYGGAFGVDDAAAEVRDLQRRGLRVSAVFMGEDSSSHDAERIYGKNLARIRGMDQLARAAGRLIQNEIRELGD
;
A
#
# COMPACT_ATOMS: atom_id res chain seq x y z
N GLY A 1 -8.04 22.61 -9.86
CA GLY A 1 -8.45 21.23 -9.65
C GLY A 1 -9.23 21.09 -8.35
N ASP A 2 -9.74 19.92 -8.08
CA ASP A 2 -10.68 19.61 -6.98
C ASP A 2 -10.07 19.73 -5.57
N HIS A 3 -8.78 19.95 -5.48
CA HIS A 3 -8.05 20.15 -4.23
C HIS A 3 -7.64 21.60 -3.95
N LEU A 4 -8.17 22.57 -4.71
CA LEU A 4 -7.85 23.97 -4.50
C LEU A 4 -8.29 24.43 -3.10
N GLY A 5 -7.35 25.01 -2.34
CA GLY A 5 -7.56 25.41 -0.95
C GLY A 5 -7.53 24.27 0.07
N CYS A 6 -7.17 23.05 -0.35
CA CYS A 6 -6.80 21.96 0.56
C CYS A 6 -5.30 21.98 0.84
N HIS A 7 -4.92 21.44 2.00
CA HIS A 7 -3.54 21.33 2.43
C HIS A 7 -3.18 19.87 2.63
N LEU A 8 -1.98 19.50 2.20
CA LEU A 8 -1.42 18.18 2.42
C LEU A 8 -0.32 18.24 3.46
N TRP A 9 -0.41 17.36 4.45
CA TRP A 9 0.58 17.26 5.52
C TRP A 9 1.11 15.85 5.61
N PHE A 10 2.44 15.75 5.68
CA PHE A 10 3.12 14.49 5.95
C PHE A 10 3.54 14.45 7.42
N ALA A 11 3.22 13.37 8.09
CA ALA A 11 3.57 13.18 9.50
C ALA A 11 4.19 11.80 9.72
N ALA A 12 5.11 11.70 10.65
CA ALA A 12 5.65 10.45 11.15
C ALA A 12 5.34 10.32 12.64
N GLY A 13 4.78 9.18 13.04
CA GLY A 13 4.39 8.92 14.42
C GLY A 13 3.14 9.69 14.88
N VAL A 14 2.85 9.62 16.17
CA VAL A 14 1.75 10.34 16.83
C VAL A 14 2.33 11.38 17.78
N PRO A 15 1.87 12.63 17.72
CA PRO A 15 2.33 13.65 18.65
C PRO A 15 1.97 13.25 20.09
N SER A 16 2.88 13.54 21.02
CA SER A 16 2.59 13.36 22.44
C SER A 16 1.47 14.31 22.88
N PRO A 17 0.51 13.86 23.71
CA PRO A 17 -0.53 14.72 24.27
C PRO A 17 0.03 15.94 25.01
N GLU A 18 1.23 15.80 25.61
CA GLU A 18 1.92 16.86 26.34
C GLU A 18 2.42 17.99 25.42
N GLN A 19 2.66 17.70 24.15
CA GLN A 19 3.14 18.64 23.14
C GLN A 19 2.01 19.28 22.33
N ALA A 20 0.77 18.91 22.60
CA ALA A 20 -0.39 19.40 21.86
C ALA A 20 -0.63 20.89 22.16
N PRO A 21 -0.76 21.75 21.12
CA PRO A 21 -0.88 23.18 21.29
C PRO A 21 -2.24 23.66 21.78
N THR A 22 -3.28 22.83 21.64
CA THR A 22 -4.66 23.17 22.05
C THR A 22 -5.30 22.03 22.83
N PRO A 23 -6.33 22.30 23.66
CA PRO A 23 -7.05 21.27 24.40
C PRO A 23 -7.67 20.21 23.48
N GLU A 24 -8.18 20.60 22.32
CA GLU A 24 -8.78 19.68 21.33
C GLU A 24 -7.71 18.77 20.73
N ALA A 25 -6.53 19.32 20.40
CA ALA A 25 -5.42 18.55 19.89
C ALA A 25 -4.89 17.56 20.94
N LYS A 26 -4.85 17.98 22.22
CA LYS A 26 -4.49 17.12 23.34
C LYS A 26 -5.48 15.97 23.49
N HIS A 27 -6.77 16.26 23.49
CA HIS A 27 -7.82 15.23 23.57
C HIS A 27 -7.71 14.23 22.41
N LEU A 28 -7.50 14.71 21.18
CA LEU A 28 -7.33 13.84 20.01
C LEU A 28 -6.08 12.94 20.16
N ALA A 29 -4.96 13.49 20.64
CA ALA A 29 -3.74 12.74 20.89
C ALA A 29 -3.93 11.67 21.98
N GLU A 30 -4.65 11.99 23.06
CA GLU A 30 -5.02 11.04 24.12
C GLU A 30 -5.89 9.90 23.56
N GLN A 31 -6.88 10.20 22.72
CA GLN A 31 -7.71 9.19 22.07
C GLN A 31 -6.89 8.29 21.13
N ALA A 32 -5.97 8.88 20.37
CA ALA A 32 -5.08 8.12 19.49
C ALA A 32 -4.16 7.19 20.29
N GLN A 33 -3.66 7.63 21.46
CA GLN A 33 -2.83 6.80 22.32
C GLN A 33 -3.62 5.65 22.94
N LEU A 34 -4.83 5.92 23.44
CA LEU A 34 -5.74 4.89 23.96
C LEU A 34 -6.08 3.87 22.89
N GLN A 35 -6.31 4.31 21.64
CA GLN A 35 -6.57 3.39 20.54
C GLN A 35 -5.33 2.56 20.18
N ALA A 36 -4.15 3.15 20.21
CA ALA A 36 -2.91 2.40 19.98
C ALA A 36 -2.72 1.27 21.02
N ASP A 37 -3.08 1.52 22.28
CA ASP A 37 -3.04 0.50 23.33
C ASP A 37 -4.08 -0.60 23.10
N ARG A 38 -5.29 -0.25 22.66
CA ARG A 38 -6.31 -1.23 22.25
C ARG A 38 -5.84 -2.08 21.06
N ASN A 39 -5.23 -1.46 20.06
CA ASN A 39 -4.68 -2.17 18.89
C ASN A 39 -3.62 -3.19 19.33
N ARG A 40 -2.70 -2.80 20.21
CA ARG A 40 -1.68 -3.72 20.77
C ARG A 40 -2.30 -4.86 21.58
N ALA A 41 -3.26 -4.53 22.44
CA ALA A 41 -3.96 -5.53 23.26
C ALA A 41 -4.73 -6.53 22.38
N TYR A 42 -5.41 -6.05 21.33
CA TYR A 42 -6.09 -6.90 20.36
C TYR A 42 -5.11 -7.83 19.64
N TYR A 43 -3.98 -7.29 19.16
CA TYR A 43 -2.95 -8.08 18.49
C TYR A 43 -2.36 -9.15 19.41
N ALA A 44 -2.06 -8.79 20.66
CA ALA A 44 -1.51 -9.70 21.65
C ALA A 44 -2.51 -10.83 22.02
N LYS A 45 -3.79 -10.49 22.17
CA LYS A 45 -4.85 -11.47 22.47
C LYS A 45 -5.00 -12.53 21.37
N ASN A 46 -4.77 -12.16 20.11
CA ASN A 46 -4.94 -13.03 18.95
C ASN A 46 -3.58 -13.51 18.37
N ARG A 47 -2.51 -13.45 19.15
CA ARG A 47 -1.12 -13.65 18.69
C ARG A 47 -0.90 -14.94 17.92
N GLU A 48 -1.42 -16.08 18.44
CA GLU A 48 -1.23 -17.38 17.81
C GLU A 48 -1.90 -17.45 16.43
N LEU A 49 -3.12 -16.90 16.33
CA LEU A 49 -3.84 -16.82 15.07
C LEU A 49 -3.06 -15.94 14.06
N HIS A 50 -2.64 -14.76 14.50
CA HIS A 50 -1.89 -13.82 13.64
C HIS A 50 -0.58 -14.44 13.16
N ARG A 51 0.17 -15.09 14.04
CA ARG A 51 1.40 -15.81 13.68
C ARG A 51 1.16 -16.89 12.62
N SER A 52 0.11 -17.67 12.76
CA SER A 52 -0.27 -18.68 11.76
C SER A 52 -0.58 -18.05 10.40
N VAL A 53 -1.27 -16.90 10.39
CA VAL A 53 -1.58 -16.17 9.15
C VAL A 53 -0.30 -15.61 8.52
N VAL A 54 0.59 -15.00 9.31
CA VAL A 54 1.89 -14.48 8.84
C VAL A 54 2.72 -15.60 8.19
N LEU A 55 2.87 -16.74 8.86
CA LEU A 55 3.65 -17.87 8.32
C LEU A 55 3.08 -18.35 6.98
N ARG A 56 1.77 -18.58 6.92
CA ARG A 56 1.09 -19.03 5.71
C ARG A 56 1.22 -18.02 4.56
N LEU A 57 1.03 -16.73 4.83
CA LEU A 57 1.14 -15.68 3.82
C LEU A 57 2.59 -15.54 3.33
N THR A 58 3.56 -15.60 4.24
CA THR A 58 4.99 -15.59 3.92
C THR A 58 5.36 -16.75 2.99
N GLU A 59 4.91 -17.97 3.30
CA GLU A 59 5.14 -19.13 2.43
C GLU A 59 4.51 -18.97 1.06
N GLN A 60 3.27 -18.46 0.99
CA GLN A 60 2.57 -18.23 -0.27
C GLN A 60 3.32 -17.21 -1.15
N ILE A 61 3.76 -16.09 -0.58
CA ILE A 61 4.52 -15.07 -1.30
C ILE A 61 5.87 -15.62 -1.73
N ARG A 62 6.60 -16.29 -0.84
CA ARG A 62 7.91 -16.88 -1.14
C ARG A 62 7.82 -17.91 -2.26
N ASN A 63 6.85 -18.80 -2.22
CA ASN A 63 6.65 -19.80 -3.27
C ASN A 63 6.31 -19.12 -4.62
N CYS A 64 5.52 -18.06 -4.60
CA CYS A 64 5.23 -17.29 -5.80
C CYS A 64 6.50 -16.65 -6.39
N ILE A 65 7.34 -16.05 -5.54
CA ILE A 65 8.63 -15.48 -5.95
C ILE A 65 9.53 -16.57 -6.56
N LEU A 66 9.69 -17.72 -5.89
CA LEU A 66 10.52 -18.81 -6.38
C LEU A 66 10.08 -19.39 -7.73
N VAL A 67 8.76 -19.42 -8.00
CA VAL A 67 8.23 -19.92 -9.27
C VAL A 67 8.46 -18.93 -10.41
N HIS A 68 8.36 -17.63 -10.15
CA HIS A 68 8.41 -16.57 -11.16
C HIS A 68 9.78 -15.88 -11.30
N GLN A 69 10.64 -15.97 -10.30
CA GLN A 69 12.05 -15.61 -10.39
C GLN A 69 12.88 -16.81 -10.83
N GLN A 70 12.62 -17.35 -12.01
CA GLN A 70 13.56 -18.29 -12.59
C GLN A 70 14.86 -17.53 -12.90
N PRO A 71 16.03 -18.02 -12.45
CA PRO A 71 17.28 -17.38 -12.78
C PRO A 71 17.40 -17.35 -14.30
N HIS A 72 17.34 -16.17 -14.89
CA HIS A 72 17.63 -16.02 -16.31
C HIS A 72 19.09 -16.39 -16.51
N ALA A 73 19.31 -17.60 -17.07
CA ALA A 73 20.63 -18.05 -17.41
C ALA A 73 21.17 -17.16 -18.54
N ARG A 74 21.96 -16.16 -18.17
CA ARG A 74 22.66 -15.32 -19.14
C ARG A 74 23.80 -16.10 -19.76
N VAL A 75 23.89 -15.99 -21.08
CA VAL A 75 25.04 -16.56 -21.82
C VAL A 75 26.27 -15.71 -21.52
N ALA A 76 27.28 -16.34 -20.93
CA ALA A 76 28.51 -15.70 -20.47
C ALA A 76 29.75 -16.39 -21.01
N ARG A 77 30.92 -15.77 -20.75
CA ARG A 77 32.24 -16.36 -21.06
C ARG A 77 32.79 -17.23 -19.94
N SER A 78 32.10 -17.31 -18.80
CA SER A 78 32.46 -18.09 -17.62
C SER A 78 31.20 -18.55 -16.89
N GLY A 79 31.28 -19.66 -16.13
CA GLY A 79 30.15 -20.26 -15.40
C GLY A 79 29.99 -21.74 -15.72
N SER A 80 28.74 -22.26 -15.66
CA SER A 80 28.45 -23.63 -16.08
C SER A 80 28.42 -23.75 -17.60
N LEU A 81 29.11 -24.75 -18.15
CA LEU A 81 29.15 -24.97 -19.60
C LEU A 81 27.72 -25.29 -20.11
N ASP A 82 27.31 -24.63 -21.19
CA ASP A 82 26.04 -24.91 -21.87
C ASP A 82 26.25 -26.00 -22.94
N PRO A 83 25.82 -27.24 -22.73
CA PRO A 83 26.03 -28.35 -23.69
C PRO A 83 25.45 -28.08 -25.06
N VAL A 84 24.38 -27.28 -25.15
CA VAL A 84 23.72 -26.94 -26.41
C VAL A 84 24.52 -25.91 -27.22
N ARG A 85 25.38 -25.12 -26.54
CA ARG A 85 26.16 -24.01 -27.15
C ARG A 85 27.64 -24.27 -27.27
N VAL A 86 28.18 -25.32 -26.66
CA VAL A 86 29.60 -25.60 -26.61
C VAL A 86 30.26 -25.70 -27.99
N TRP A 87 29.52 -26.16 -28.98
CA TRP A 87 30.00 -26.26 -30.36
C TRP A 87 30.28 -24.89 -31.04
N ARG A 88 29.75 -23.80 -30.48
CA ARG A 88 29.94 -22.48 -31.04
C ARG A 88 31.35 -21.95 -30.83
N ALA A 89 32.01 -22.41 -29.76
CA ALA A 89 33.39 -21.99 -29.50
C ALA A 89 34.34 -22.40 -30.64
N PRO A 90 34.46 -23.66 -31.04
CA PRO A 90 35.38 -24.03 -32.11
C PRO A 90 34.88 -23.69 -33.53
N VAL A 91 33.57 -23.53 -33.76
CA VAL A 91 33.01 -23.34 -35.10
C VAL A 91 32.78 -21.88 -35.43
N LEU A 92 32.41 -21.08 -34.46
CA LEU A 92 32.04 -19.65 -34.62
C LEU A 92 32.98 -18.70 -33.92
N ASP A 93 34.02 -19.19 -33.23
CA ASP A 93 34.92 -18.43 -32.37
C ASP A 93 34.19 -17.58 -31.33
N ASP A 94 33.01 -18.11 -30.84
CA ASP A 94 32.18 -17.47 -29.84
C ASP A 94 32.41 -18.09 -28.47
N ALA A 95 33.23 -17.42 -27.65
CA ALA A 95 33.56 -17.87 -26.28
C ALA A 95 32.37 -17.82 -25.29
N ARG A 96 31.19 -17.31 -25.68
CA ARG A 96 29.99 -17.21 -24.85
C ARG A 96 29.22 -18.56 -24.89
N VAL A 97 29.80 -19.58 -24.32
CA VAL A 97 29.26 -20.94 -24.24
C VAL A 97 28.93 -21.38 -22.82
N PHE A 98 29.00 -20.49 -21.88
CA PHE A 98 28.68 -20.74 -20.48
C PHE A 98 27.34 -20.12 -20.10
N ARG A 99 26.65 -20.72 -19.14
CA ARG A 99 25.52 -20.18 -18.44
C ARG A 99 25.98 -19.63 -17.11
N CYS A 100 25.75 -18.36 -16.84
CA CYS A 100 25.90 -17.74 -15.54
C CYS A 100 24.49 -17.51 -14.99
N ALA A 101 24.19 -18.05 -13.83
CA ALA A 101 22.98 -17.69 -13.10
C ALA A 101 23.23 -16.30 -12.48
N GLU A 102 22.56 -15.31 -12.95
CA GLU A 102 22.46 -14.02 -12.24
C GLU A 102 21.45 -14.24 -11.12
N GLU A 103 21.93 -14.40 -9.89
CA GLU A 103 21.09 -14.29 -8.69
C GLU A 103 20.76 -12.80 -8.51
N GLU A 104 19.66 -12.34 -9.08
CA GLU A 104 19.04 -11.09 -8.66
C GLU A 104 18.47 -11.29 -7.26
N ASN A 105 19.29 -11.02 -6.25
CA ASN A 105 18.96 -11.20 -4.84
C ASN A 105 18.06 -10.10 -4.26
N GLN A 106 17.40 -9.27 -5.09
CA GLN A 106 16.51 -8.23 -4.60
C GLN A 106 15.12 -8.37 -5.23
N PRO A 107 14.06 -8.20 -4.43
CA PRO A 107 12.72 -8.15 -4.98
C PRO A 107 12.64 -6.97 -5.96
N ALA A 108 12.18 -7.26 -7.17
CA ALA A 108 12.09 -6.27 -8.24
C ALA A 108 11.00 -5.20 -8.00
N PHE A 109 10.41 -5.15 -6.81
CA PHE A 109 9.33 -4.23 -6.46
C PHE A 109 9.31 -3.87 -4.97
N THR A 110 8.65 -2.76 -4.66
CA THR A 110 8.31 -2.34 -3.29
C THR A 110 6.81 -2.33 -3.11
N VAL A 111 6.35 -2.40 -1.88
CA VAL A 111 4.93 -2.36 -1.53
C VAL A 111 4.65 -1.19 -0.61
N ASP A 112 3.67 -0.37 -0.99
CA ASP A 112 3.06 0.64 -0.15
C ASP A 112 1.67 0.18 0.29
N LEU A 113 1.45 0.13 1.60
CA LEU A 113 0.15 -0.15 2.19
C LEU A 113 -0.44 1.17 2.67
N LEU A 114 -1.49 1.64 2.02
CA LEU A 114 -2.19 2.87 2.39
C LEU A 114 -3.51 2.50 3.08
N LEU A 115 -3.64 2.87 4.35
CA LEU A 115 -4.78 2.55 5.18
C LEU A 115 -5.71 3.78 5.25
N ASP A 116 -6.94 3.62 4.82
CA ASP A 116 -7.98 4.60 5.07
C ASP A 116 -8.23 4.69 6.59
N ALA A 117 -8.03 5.88 7.14
CA ALA A 117 -8.23 6.17 8.56
C ALA A 117 -9.37 7.18 8.78
N SER A 118 -10.39 7.15 7.93
CA SER A 118 -11.62 7.93 8.08
C SER A 118 -12.50 7.40 9.23
N ALA A 119 -13.44 8.22 9.69
CA ALA A 119 -14.34 7.88 10.80
C ALA A 119 -15.24 6.66 10.51
N SER A 120 -15.46 6.31 9.24
CA SER A 120 -16.17 5.08 8.87
C SER A 120 -15.46 3.81 9.38
N ARG A 121 -14.16 3.88 9.67
CA ARG A 121 -13.32 2.78 10.16
C ARG A 121 -13.28 2.65 11.69
N LEU A 122 -13.94 3.52 12.45
CA LEU A 122 -13.91 3.52 13.93
C LEU A 122 -14.26 2.16 14.56
N HIS A 123 -15.16 1.41 13.93
CA HIS A 123 -15.65 0.12 14.46
C HIS A 123 -14.69 -1.07 14.22
N CYS A 124 -13.63 -0.91 13.43
CA CYS A 124 -12.73 -2.00 13.04
C CYS A 124 -11.24 -1.62 13.12
N GLN A 125 -10.89 -0.59 13.87
CA GLN A 125 -9.52 -0.05 13.96
C GLN A 125 -8.50 -1.11 14.39
N GLU A 126 -8.83 -1.90 15.42
CA GLU A 126 -7.94 -2.94 15.94
C GLU A 126 -7.60 -3.99 14.89
N VAL A 127 -8.61 -4.33 14.08
CA VAL A 127 -8.46 -5.34 13.04
C VAL A 127 -7.64 -4.80 11.87
N ILE A 128 -7.89 -3.56 11.44
CA ILE A 128 -7.10 -2.91 10.37
C ILE A 128 -5.63 -2.80 10.80
N ALA A 129 -5.36 -2.33 12.02
CA ALA A 129 -4.01 -2.24 12.55
C ALA A 129 -3.32 -3.62 12.58
N ALA A 130 -4.01 -4.66 13.07
CA ALA A 130 -3.48 -6.02 13.11
C ALA A 130 -3.18 -6.57 11.71
N GLN A 131 -4.06 -6.35 10.74
CA GLN A 131 -3.84 -6.78 9.36
C GLN A 131 -2.69 -6.02 8.69
N GLY A 132 -2.54 -4.72 8.98
CA GLY A 132 -1.39 -3.93 8.54
C GLY A 132 -0.06 -4.53 9.05
N VAL A 133 -0.02 -4.94 10.34
CA VAL A 133 1.16 -5.62 10.92
C VAL A 133 1.41 -6.95 10.23
N ILE A 134 0.39 -7.80 10.06
CA ILE A 134 0.49 -9.11 9.41
C ILE A 134 1.06 -8.99 8.00
N LEU A 135 0.54 -8.06 7.20
CA LEU A 135 1.01 -7.83 5.84
C LEU A 135 2.45 -7.33 5.81
N ALA A 136 2.77 -6.33 6.64
CA ALA A 136 4.12 -5.76 6.73
C ALA A 136 5.14 -6.80 7.20
N GLU A 137 4.81 -7.63 8.19
CA GLU A 137 5.67 -8.70 8.70
C GLU A 137 5.92 -9.76 7.62
N SER A 138 4.86 -10.20 6.93
CA SER A 138 4.96 -11.21 5.87
C SER A 138 5.81 -10.73 4.69
N LEU A 139 5.64 -9.48 4.25
CA LEU A 139 6.42 -8.89 3.17
C LEU A 139 7.89 -8.71 3.57
N THR A 140 8.14 -8.20 4.78
CA THR A 140 9.49 -8.03 5.31
C THR A 140 10.21 -9.37 5.43
N ALA A 141 9.52 -10.43 5.87
CA ALA A 141 10.06 -11.78 5.94
C ALA A 141 10.41 -12.38 4.57
N CYS A 142 9.80 -11.89 3.49
CA CYS A 142 10.13 -12.22 2.10
C CYS A 142 11.22 -11.31 1.50
N GLY A 143 11.77 -10.35 2.26
CA GLY A 143 12.75 -9.40 1.78
C GLY A 143 12.15 -8.29 0.90
N ILE A 144 10.83 -8.15 0.85
CA ILE A 144 10.15 -7.11 0.08
C ILE A 144 10.10 -5.82 0.92
N PRO A 145 10.67 -4.70 0.45
CA PRO A 145 10.55 -3.43 1.14
C PRO A 145 9.08 -3.00 1.21
N VAL A 146 8.61 -2.68 2.42
CA VAL A 146 7.23 -2.27 2.65
C VAL A 146 7.17 -0.99 3.46
N ARG A 147 6.36 -0.03 3.00
CA ARG A 147 5.96 1.16 3.75
C ARG A 147 4.49 1.01 4.13
N VAL A 148 4.13 1.48 5.31
CA VAL A 148 2.74 1.50 5.78
C VAL A 148 2.41 2.93 6.16
N SER A 149 1.41 3.49 5.51
CA SER A 149 0.89 4.82 5.74
C SER A 149 -0.60 4.77 6.05
N CYS A 150 -1.13 5.77 6.72
CA CYS A 150 -2.57 5.97 6.84
C CYS A 150 -2.92 7.43 6.54
N PHE A 151 -4.13 7.67 6.09
CA PHE A 151 -4.59 9.02 5.79
C PHE A 151 -5.96 9.32 6.37
N SER A 152 -6.15 10.58 6.72
CA SER A 152 -7.46 11.13 7.06
C SER A 152 -7.50 12.62 6.73
N SER A 153 -8.70 13.19 6.58
CA SER A 153 -8.89 14.59 6.24
C SER A 153 -9.72 15.28 7.31
N LEU A 154 -9.31 16.49 7.69
CA LEU A 154 -10.02 17.31 8.67
C LEU A 154 -9.91 18.78 8.31
N ARG A 155 -11.05 19.46 8.13
CA ARG A 155 -11.14 20.92 7.87
C ARG A 155 -10.28 21.38 6.68
N GLY A 156 -10.18 20.58 5.62
CA GLY A 156 -9.37 20.90 4.43
C GLY A 156 -7.88 20.54 4.55
N TYR A 157 -7.48 19.89 5.61
CA TYR A 157 -6.15 19.31 5.77
C TYR A 157 -6.24 17.80 5.59
N THR A 158 -5.56 17.26 4.59
CA THR A 158 -5.35 15.82 4.44
C THR A 158 -3.99 15.48 5.04
N VAL A 159 -3.99 14.65 6.06
CA VAL A 159 -2.79 14.20 6.76
C VAL A 159 -2.46 12.78 6.30
N LEU A 160 -1.32 12.62 5.65
CA LEU A 160 -0.73 11.33 5.39
C LEU A 160 0.32 11.03 6.45
N ARG A 161 0.07 10.00 7.23
CA ARG A 161 0.94 9.59 8.34
C ARG A 161 1.67 8.31 7.99
N VAL A 162 2.99 8.38 7.97
CA VAL A 162 3.83 7.19 7.81
C VAL A 162 3.96 6.48 9.15
N LEU A 163 3.43 5.27 9.24
CA LEU A 163 3.50 4.40 10.41
C LEU A 163 4.75 3.52 10.39
N LYS A 164 5.19 3.12 9.19
CA LYS A 164 6.42 2.36 8.96
C LYS A 164 7.04 2.78 7.64
N GLY A 165 8.28 3.22 7.67
CA GLY A 165 9.07 3.47 6.46
C GLY A 165 9.68 2.20 5.88
N PHE A 166 10.21 2.27 4.65
CA PHE A 166 10.85 1.13 3.98
C PHE A 166 12.03 0.56 4.77
N SER A 167 12.85 1.43 5.37
CA SER A 167 14.04 1.06 6.13
C SER A 167 13.76 0.66 7.58
N ASP A 168 12.53 0.89 8.06
CA ASP A 168 12.19 0.63 9.46
C ASP A 168 12.01 -0.87 9.68
N LYS A 169 12.71 -1.38 10.67
CA LYS A 169 12.55 -2.77 11.12
C LYS A 169 11.45 -2.92 12.17
N ASN A 170 11.04 -1.81 12.80
CA ASN A 170 10.07 -1.82 13.87
C ASN A 170 8.65 -1.72 13.31
N LEU A 171 7.83 -2.72 13.56
CA LEU A 171 6.42 -2.79 13.15
C LEU A 171 5.47 -2.21 14.20
N GLN A 172 5.96 -1.86 15.41
CA GLN A 172 5.12 -1.44 16.54
C GLN A 172 4.36 -0.15 16.26
N ASN A 173 4.92 0.73 15.42
CA ASN A 173 4.26 1.99 15.07
C ASN A 173 2.99 1.79 14.23
N ILE A 174 2.80 0.63 13.58
CA ILE A 174 1.57 0.33 12.84
C ILE A 174 0.37 0.27 13.80
N HIS A 175 0.60 -0.12 15.05
CA HIS A 175 -0.44 -0.08 16.08
C HIS A 175 -0.93 1.33 16.43
N GLN A 176 -0.22 2.38 16.00
CA GLN A 176 -0.64 3.78 16.13
C GLN A 176 -1.71 4.18 15.09
N TYR A 177 -2.21 3.24 14.28
CA TYR A 177 -3.35 3.48 13.42
C TYR A 177 -4.54 3.97 14.24
N PHE A 178 -5.09 5.10 13.79
CA PHE A 178 -6.19 5.78 14.48
C PHE A 178 -7.12 6.40 13.44
N ALA A 179 -8.38 5.99 13.44
CA ALA A 179 -9.40 6.48 12.53
C ALA A 179 -10.04 7.76 13.06
N SER A 180 -10.10 8.79 12.22
CA SER A 180 -10.72 10.08 12.55
C SER A 180 -10.98 10.90 11.30
N GLY A 181 -11.96 11.80 11.36
CA GLY A 181 -12.23 12.76 10.28
C GLY A 181 -12.83 12.11 9.03
N TRP A 182 -12.53 12.68 7.88
CA TRP A 182 -13.04 12.34 6.57
C TRP A 182 -11.95 11.68 5.71
N ASN A 183 -12.28 11.35 4.46
CA ASN A 183 -11.32 10.78 3.50
C ASN A 183 -11.38 11.51 2.15
N ARG A 184 -10.35 12.28 1.86
CA ARG A 184 -10.12 12.88 0.55
C ARG A 184 -9.16 11.99 -0.23
N ASP A 185 -9.70 10.89 -0.78
CA ASP A 185 -8.92 9.80 -1.37
C ASP A 185 -8.02 10.27 -2.51
N GLY A 186 -8.53 11.13 -3.40
CA GLY A 186 -7.72 11.64 -4.51
C GLY A 186 -6.48 12.39 -4.04
N LEU A 187 -6.59 13.25 -3.01
CA LEU A 187 -5.43 13.95 -2.48
C LEU A 187 -4.46 13.03 -1.75
N ALA A 188 -4.96 12.01 -1.05
CA ALA A 188 -4.13 10.99 -0.40
C ALA A 188 -3.37 10.13 -1.42
N LEU A 189 -4.03 9.74 -2.51
CA LEU A 189 -3.40 9.01 -3.63
C LEU A 189 -2.28 9.83 -4.28
N ARG A 190 -2.53 11.12 -4.54
CA ARG A 190 -1.51 12.03 -5.06
C ARG A 190 -0.31 12.14 -4.11
N ALA A 191 -0.58 12.31 -2.81
CA ALA A 191 0.45 12.38 -1.78
C ALA A 191 1.32 11.11 -1.75
N GLU A 192 0.70 9.95 -1.87
CA GLU A 192 1.42 8.68 -1.89
C GLU A 192 2.30 8.57 -3.14
N GLY A 193 1.81 9.05 -4.28
CA GLY A 193 2.60 9.16 -5.51
C GLY A 193 3.83 10.04 -5.36
N ASP A 194 3.73 11.17 -4.67
CA ASP A 194 4.87 12.07 -4.41
C ASP A 194 5.88 11.44 -3.42
N LEU A 195 5.40 10.64 -2.45
CA LEU A 195 6.28 9.91 -1.53
C LEU A 195 7.08 8.79 -2.21
N LEU A 196 6.66 8.31 -3.37
CA LEU A 196 7.37 7.25 -4.10
C LEU A 196 8.70 7.71 -4.69
N ASP A 197 8.88 9.00 -4.92
CA ASP A 197 10.17 9.56 -5.35
C ASP A 197 11.28 9.31 -4.30
N PHE A 198 10.89 8.95 -3.07
CA PHE A 198 11.80 8.58 -1.98
C PHE A 198 11.90 7.06 -1.73
N ALA A 199 11.40 6.23 -2.65
CA ALA A 199 11.50 4.79 -2.53
C ALA A 199 12.94 4.29 -2.74
N PRO A 200 13.40 3.24 -2.04
CA PRO A 200 14.77 2.74 -2.16
C PRO A 200 14.99 1.99 -3.47
N GLY A 201 16.16 2.18 -4.04
CA GLY A 201 16.67 1.38 -5.16
C GLY A 201 16.51 1.99 -6.54
N PRO A 202 17.17 1.43 -7.57
CA PRO A 202 17.10 1.90 -8.94
C PRO A 202 15.74 1.52 -9.56
N ALA A 203 14.82 2.48 -9.64
CA ALA A 203 13.50 2.36 -10.28
C ALA A 203 12.77 1.03 -10.05
N PRO A 204 12.57 0.60 -8.80
CA PRO A 204 11.81 -0.61 -8.53
C PRO A 204 10.37 -0.40 -9.01
N ARG A 205 9.70 -1.45 -9.43
CA ARG A 205 8.26 -1.40 -9.62
C ARG A 205 7.59 -1.16 -8.27
N HIS A 206 6.57 -0.30 -8.25
CA HIS A 206 5.86 0.05 -7.04
C HIS A 206 4.44 -0.49 -7.07
N LEU A 207 4.07 -1.22 -6.03
CA LEU A 207 2.72 -1.69 -5.79
C LEU A 207 2.11 -0.91 -4.63
N LEU A 208 1.10 -0.11 -4.91
CA LEU A 208 0.28 0.56 -3.92
C LEU A 208 -0.98 -0.27 -3.66
N ILE A 209 -1.19 -0.68 -2.43
CA ILE A 209 -2.39 -1.39 -1.99
C ILE A 209 -3.15 -0.51 -1.02
N LEU A 210 -4.34 -0.07 -1.41
CA LEU A 210 -5.25 0.66 -0.54
C LEU A 210 -6.16 -0.30 0.23
N LEU A 211 -6.38 0.00 1.51
CA LEU A 211 -7.44 -0.58 2.32
C LEU A 211 -8.49 0.50 2.55
N THR A 212 -9.63 0.41 1.85
CA THR A 212 -10.63 1.49 1.81
C THR A 212 -12.06 0.95 1.66
N ASP A 213 -13.05 1.78 2.01
CA ASP A 213 -14.46 1.55 1.67
C ASP A 213 -14.88 2.21 0.36
N ALA A 214 -13.92 2.84 -0.33
CA ALA A 214 -14.13 3.53 -1.61
C ALA A 214 -15.29 4.55 -1.59
N SER A 215 -15.45 5.23 -0.45
CA SER A 215 -16.49 6.24 -0.24
C SER A 215 -15.84 7.60 0.07
N PRO A 216 -15.13 8.20 -0.90
CA PRO A 216 -14.45 9.47 -0.70
C PRO A 216 -15.43 10.57 -0.32
N ASN A 217 -15.14 11.25 0.80
CA ASN A 217 -15.97 12.33 1.33
C ASN A 217 -15.14 13.28 2.19
N ASP A 218 -15.34 14.59 2.01
CA ASP A 218 -14.66 15.62 2.83
C ASP A 218 -15.60 16.78 3.12
N SER A 219 -15.47 17.32 4.31
CA SER A 219 -16.22 18.51 4.75
C SER A 219 -15.82 19.78 3.98
N ARG A 220 -14.62 19.80 3.37
CA ARG A 220 -14.18 20.94 2.56
C ARG A 220 -14.72 20.84 1.15
N ARG A 221 -15.57 21.80 0.80
CA ARG A 221 -16.15 21.92 -0.55
C ARG A 221 -15.08 22.20 -1.61
N VAL A 222 -15.33 21.75 -2.81
CA VAL A 222 -14.58 22.18 -4.00
C VAL A 222 -15.05 23.58 -4.37
N PRO A 223 -14.12 24.57 -4.49
CA PRO A 223 -14.49 25.94 -4.79
C PRO A 223 -15.04 26.11 -6.21
N PRO A 224 -15.74 27.21 -6.50
CA PRO A 224 -16.20 27.52 -7.83
C PRO A 224 -15.08 27.52 -8.88
N SER A 225 -15.40 27.02 -10.07
CA SER A 225 -14.51 27.00 -11.24
C SER A 225 -15.28 27.47 -12.49
N SER A 226 -14.57 27.61 -13.62
CA SER A 226 -15.19 27.92 -14.92
C SER A 226 -16.20 26.86 -15.36
N GLU A 227 -15.97 25.60 -14.99
CA GLU A 227 -16.83 24.46 -15.32
C GLU A 227 -17.98 24.29 -14.32
N ASN A 228 -17.78 24.70 -13.07
CA ASN A 228 -18.75 24.62 -12.00
C ASN A 228 -18.79 25.91 -11.18
N PRO A 229 -19.60 26.93 -11.61
CA PRO A 229 -19.62 28.24 -10.99
C PRO A 229 -20.11 28.28 -9.54
N LEU A 230 -20.83 27.26 -9.07
CA LEU A 230 -21.35 27.21 -7.70
C LEU A 230 -20.43 26.41 -6.75
N GLY A 231 -19.41 25.75 -7.31
CA GLY A 231 -18.66 24.74 -6.57
C GLY A 231 -19.56 23.55 -6.19
N HIS A 232 -19.00 22.57 -5.52
CA HIS A 232 -19.73 21.38 -5.07
C HIS A 232 -19.11 20.78 -3.81
N ASP A 233 -19.84 19.88 -3.17
CA ASP A 233 -19.31 19.10 -2.06
C ASP A 233 -18.36 18.03 -2.58
N TYR A 234 -17.28 17.75 -1.84
CA TYR A 234 -16.38 16.65 -2.18
C TYR A 234 -16.96 15.36 -1.63
N GLY A 235 -17.57 14.55 -2.50
CA GLY A 235 -18.20 13.29 -2.12
C GLY A 235 -19.04 12.72 -3.26
N GLY A 236 -19.61 11.55 -3.05
CA GLY A 236 -20.40 10.85 -4.05
C GLY A 236 -19.65 10.72 -5.38
N ALA A 237 -20.31 10.96 -6.50
CA ALA A 237 -19.74 10.79 -7.84
C ALA A 237 -18.48 11.66 -8.07
N PHE A 238 -18.43 12.88 -7.54
CA PHE A 238 -17.27 13.77 -7.71
C PHE A 238 -16.03 13.25 -6.98
N GLY A 239 -16.18 12.79 -5.74
CA GLY A 239 -15.06 12.19 -5.01
C GLY A 239 -14.55 10.90 -5.65
N VAL A 240 -15.48 10.09 -6.19
CA VAL A 240 -15.15 8.85 -6.92
C VAL A 240 -14.40 9.17 -8.21
N ASP A 241 -14.85 10.18 -8.98
CA ASP A 241 -14.19 10.59 -10.22
C ASP A 241 -12.80 11.16 -9.99
N ASP A 242 -12.63 11.95 -8.94
CA ASP A 242 -11.34 12.49 -8.51
C ASP A 242 -10.38 11.36 -8.13
N ALA A 243 -10.80 10.44 -7.25
CA ALA A 243 -9.99 9.29 -6.88
C ALA A 243 -9.62 8.42 -8.09
N ALA A 244 -10.57 8.19 -9.00
CA ALA A 244 -10.33 7.42 -10.22
C ALA A 244 -9.35 8.14 -11.17
N ALA A 245 -9.37 9.47 -11.22
CA ALA A 245 -8.42 10.26 -12.01
C ALA A 245 -7.00 10.13 -11.44
N GLU A 246 -6.84 10.22 -10.12
CA GLU A 246 -5.54 10.07 -9.45
C GLU A 246 -4.99 8.64 -9.60
N VAL A 247 -5.82 7.60 -9.48
CA VAL A 247 -5.40 6.21 -9.76
C VAL A 247 -4.88 6.07 -11.18
N ARG A 248 -5.57 6.62 -12.19
CA ARG A 248 -5.11 6.59 -13.58
C ARG A 248 -3.80 7.36 -13.77
N ASP A 249 -3.61 8.47 -13.05
CA ASP A 249 -2.36 9.22 -13.10
C ASP A 249 -1.19 8.44 -12.52
N LEU A 250 -1.36 7.83 -11.37
CA LEU A 250 -0.38 6.95 -10.74
C LEU A 250 -0.01 5.78 -11.68
N GLN A 251 -1.01 5.16 -12.32
CA GLN A 251 -0.77 4.07 -13.27
C GLN A 251 0.01 4.55 -14.51
N ARG A 252 -0.26 5.75 -15.02
CA ARG A 252 0.54 6.37 -16.11
C ARG A 252 1.98 6.66 -15.70
N ARG A 253 2.23 6.95 -14.44
CA ARG A 253 3.58 7.10 -13.86
C ARG A 253 4.28 5.74 -13.63
N GLY A 254 3.63 4.62 -13.96
CA GLY A 254 4.19 3.27 -13.85
C GLY A 254 3.94 2.58 -12.53
N LEU A 255 3.11 3.17 -11.65
CA LEU A 255 2.71 2.51 -10.40
C LEU A 255 1.60 1.49 -10.64
N ARG A 256 1.67 0.38 -9.93
CA ARG A 256 0.56 -0.56 -9.83
C ARG A 256 -0.31 -0.17 -8.64
N VAL A 257 -1.57 0.16 -8.89
CA VAL A 257 -2.52 0.53 -7.84
C VAL A 257 -3.58 -0.56 -7.74
N SER A 258 -3.71 -1.13 -6.56
CA SER A 258 -4.69 -2.15 -6.22
C SER A 258 -5.43 -1.75 -4.93
N ALA A 259 -6.64 -2.23 -4.74
CA ALA A 259 -7.39 -1.97 -3.52
C ALA A 259 -7.99 -3.22 -2.92
N VAL A 260 -8.02 -3.26 -1.61
CA VAL A 260 -8.87 -4.18 -0.84
C VAL A 260 -10.07 -3.40 -0.34
N PHE A 261 -11.21 -3.71 -0.93
CA PHE A 261 -12.48 -3.07 -0.65
C PHE A 261 -13.16 -3.72 0.57
N MET A 262 -13.48 -2.88 1.54
CA MET A 262 -14.08 -3.25 2.83
C MET A 262 -15.39 -2.49 3.09
N GLY A 263 -16.04 -2.00 2.03
CA GLY A 263 -17.27 -1.23 2.10
C GLY A 263 -18.52 -2.09 1.96
N GLU A 264 -19.66 -1.43 2.01
CA GLU A 264 -20.96 -2.03 1.77
C GLU A 264 -21.16 -2.36 0.28
N ASP A 265 -22.15 -3.22 -0.01
CA ASP A 265 -22.50 -3.60 -1.37
C ASP A 265 -22.91 -2.41 -2.24
N SER A 266 -23.51 -1.38 -1.64
CA SER A 266 -23.89 -0.12 -2.28
C SER A 266 -22.71 0.64 -2.89
N SER A 267 -21.53 0.61 -2.27
CA SER A 267 -20.32 1.29 -2.73
C SER A 267 -19.43 0.42 -3.62
N SER A 268 -19.84 -0.82 -3.93
CA SER A 268 -19.05 -1.73 -4.75
C SER A 268 -18.82 -1.20 -6.18
N HIS A 269 -19.83 -0.55 -6.76
CA HIS A 269 -19.73 0.05 -8.08
C HIS A 269 -18.73 1.21 -8.13
N ASP A 270 -18.69 2.02 -7.08
CA ASP A 270 -17.73 3.12 -6.94
C ASP A 270 -16.30 2.59 -6.81
N ALA A 271 -16.11 1.52 -6.02
CA ALA A 271 -14.82 0.85 -5.92
C ALA A 271 -14.34 0.27 -7.27
N GLU A 272 -15.23 -0.35 -8.04
CA GLU A 272 -14.92 -0.84 -9.39
C GLU A 272 -14.60 0.31 -10.36
N ARG A 273 -15.26 1.45 -10.23
CA ARG A 273 -15.01 2.64 -11.04
C ARG A 273 -13.62 3.24 -10.75
N ILE A 274 -13.18 3.22 -9.49
CA ILE A 274 -11.88 3.75 -9.08
C ILE A 274 -10.74 2.79 -9.47
N TYR A 275 -10.85 1.50 -9.11
CA TYR A 275 -9.73 0.54 -9.15
C TYR A 275 -9.82 -0.50 -10.28
N GLY A 276 -10.98 -0.61 -10.93
CA GLY A 276 -11.20 -1.55 -12.02
C GLY A 276 -10.97 -3.02 -11.62
N LYS A 277 -10.23 -3.75 -12.44
CA LYS A 277 -9.90 -5.18 -12.19
C LYS A 277 -8.95 -5.42 -11.02
N ASN A 278 -8.25 -4.40 -10.55
CA ASN A 278 -7.28 -4.48 -9.46
C ASN A 278 -7.95 -4.32 -8.09
N LEU A 279 -9.18 -4.76 -7.96
CA LEU A 279 -9.99 -4.70 -6.76
C LEU A 279 -10.16 -6.09 -6.17
N ALA A 280 -9.80 -6.25 -4.90
CA ALA A 280 -10.11 -7.44 -4.13
C ALA A 280 -11.18 -7.10 -3.09
N ARG A 281 -12.37 -7.66 -3.26
CA ARG A 281 -13.46 -7.46 -2.31
C ARG A 281 -13.38 -8.46 -1.16
N ILE A 282 -13.56 -7.99 0.06
CA ILE A 282 -13.70 -8.82 1.26
C ILE A 282 -15.02 -8.52 1.99
N ARG A 283 -15.60 -9.53 2.60
CA ARG A 283 -16.82 -9.41 3.43
C ARG A 283 -16.52 -9.41 4.91
N GLY A 284 -15.35 -9.88 5.30
CA GLY A 284 -14.89 -9.94 6.68
C GLY A 284 -13.41 -9.62 6.75
N MET A 285 -13.01 -9.02 7.86
CA MET A 285 -11.64 -8.57 8.07
C MET A 285 -10.63 -9.73 8.17
N ASP A 286 -11.10 -10.93 8.48
CA ASP A 286 -10.31 -12.17 8.45
C ASP A 286 -9.80 -12.54 7.05
N GLN A 287 -10.43 -11.99 5.99
CA GLN A 287 -10.07 -12.23 4.60
C GLN A 287 -9.00 -11.26 4.07
N LEU A 288 -8.69 -10.18 4.80
CA LEU A 288 -7.85 -9.08 4.34
C LEU A 288 -6.45 -9.55 3.93
N ALA A 289 -5.74 -10.26 4.80
CA ALA A 289 -4.39 -10.74 4.49
C ALA A 289 -4.38 -11.67 3.27
N ARG A 290 -5.43 -12.49 3.10
CA ARG A 290 -5.58 -13.35 1.92
C ARG A 290 -5.83 -12.54 0.65
N ALA A 291 -6.67 -11.52 0.71
CA ALA A 291 -6.99 -10.66 -0.42
C ALA A 291 -5.77 -9.87 -0.87
N ALA A 292 -5.08 -9.19 0.04
CA ALA A 292 -3.85 -8.46 -0.25
C ALA A 292 -2.74 -9.42 -0.75
N GLY A 293 -2.61 -10.60 -0.15
CA GLY A 293 -1.67 -11.62 -0.62
C GLY A 293 -1.91 -12.05 -2.08
N ARG A 294 -3.17 -12.17 -2.51
CA ARG A 294 -3.50 -12.45 -3.92
C ARG A 294 -3.09 -11.32 -4.85
N LEU A 295 -3.31 -10.06 -4.46
CA LEU A 295 -2.89 -8.90 -5.24
C LEU A 295 -1.38 -8.90 -5.42
N ILE A 296 -0.63 -9.14 -4.35
CA ILE A 296 0.83 -9.25 -4.38
C ILE A 296 1.29 -10.40 -5.28
N GLN A 297 0.66 -11.58 -5.19
CA GLN A 297 0.98 -12.72 -6.05
C GLN A 297 0.71 -12.44 -7.54
N ASN A 298 -0.35 -11.73 -7.86
CA ASN A 298 -0.64 -11.34 -9.23
C ASN A 298 0.44 -10.41 -9.79
N GLU A 299 0.91 -9.45 -8.97
CA GLU A 299 2.03 -8.58 -9.36
C GLU A 299 3.33 -9.36 -9.56
N ILE A 300 3.64 -10.33 -8.70
CA ILE A 300 4.82 -11.18 -8.85
C ILE A 300 4.76 -11.98 -10.17
N ARG A 301 3.58 -12.48 -10.55
CA ARG A 301 3.40 -13.21 -11.82
C ARG A 301 3.61 -12.30 -13.03
N GLU A 302 3.04 -11.09 -13.02
CA GLU A 302 3.23 -10.11 -14.09
C GLU A 302 4.67 -9.57 -14.18
N LEU A 303 5.50 -9.81 -13.15
CA LEU A 303 6.93 -9.52 -13.18
C LEU A 303 7.73 -10.57 -13.96
N GLY A 304 7.25 -11.83 -13.97
CA GLY A 304 7.92 -12.96 -14.61
C GLY A 304 7.60 -13.13 -16.11
N ASP A 305 6.55 -12.45 -16.58
CA ASP A 305 6.15 -12.40 -17.98
C ASP A 305 6.78 -11.18 -18.69
#